data_38e9be399de58f98f92eb733c0e34129
#
_entry.id   38e9be399de58f98f92eb733c0e34129
#
_cell.length_a   1.000
_cell.length_b   1.000
_cell.length_c   1.000
_cell.angle_alpha   90.00
_cell.angle_beta   90.00
_cell.angle_gamma   90.00
#
_symmetry.space_group_name_H-M   'P 1'
#
loop_
_entity.id
_entity.type
_entity.pdbx_description
1 polymer ?
#
loop_
_entity_poly.entity_id
_entity_poly.type
_entity_poly.pdbx_seq_one_letter_code
_entity_poly.pdbx_strand_id
1 'polypeptide(L)'
;MQKFINGRSVAHVDKETGEVICETDGCTYVKDNHKTPMELELEEYKKNHVENFNADKQFVKMYKKMAYVLAMRLTATEYRLAFALSNFVAYESCILVNGEGRNVHFMTLEEIAQVMNFDYSNTTRLVKNLIKKGVMAQITTGEYYTRQEAKCYVMNPYIYINGKNPERDTVRAFFKNSGWREIMESEGVFIHPKDKEGLATD
;
A
#
# COMPACT_ATOMS: atom_id res chain seq x y z
N MET A 1 -1.59 30.67 -29.52
CA MET A 1 -0.78 30.04 -30.59
C MET A 1 -1.27 28.63 -30.83
N GLN A 2 -1.60 28.26 -32.05
CA GLN A 2 -2.12 26.94 -32.37
C GLN A 2 -1.01 26.12 -33.04
N LYS A 3 -0.81 24.88 -32.61
CA LYS A 3 0.27 24.02 -33.11
C LYS A 3 -0.30 23.01 -34.08
N PHE A 4 0.24 22.96 -35.30
CA PHE A 4 -0.09 21.94 -36.28
C PHE A 4 1.11 21.04 -36.51
N ILE A 5 0.89 19.73 -36.50
CA ILE A 5 1.91 18.74 -36.81
C ILE A 5 1.59 18.14 -38.16
N ASN A 6 2.46 18.37 -39.13
CA ASN A 6 2.35 17.77 -40.44
C ASN A 6 3.63 16.97 -40.73
N GLY A 7 3.55 15.68 -40.48
CA GLY A 7 4.65 14.73 -40.74
C GLY A 7 5.90 14.97 -39.88
N ARG A 8 6.81 15.79 -40.30
CA ARG A 8 8.12 16.05 -39.67
C ARG A 8 8.35 17.50 -39.23
N SER A 9 7.44 18.40 -39.58
CA SER A 9 7.54 19.83 -39.21
C SER A 9 6.42 20.29 -38.31
N VAL A 10 6.72 21.24 -37.44
CA VAL A 10 5.76 21.90 -36.56
C VAL A 10 5.65 23.36 -36.93
N ALA A 11 4.48 23.76 -37.40
CA ALA A 11 4.19 25.14 -37.69
C ALA A 11 3.58 25.83 -36.46
N HIS A 12 4.15 26.96 -36.08
CA HIS A 12 3.59 27.85 -35.06
C HIS A 12 2.74 28.92 -35.76
N VAL A 13 1.47 28.93 -35.45
CA VAL A 13 0.49 29.83 -36.07
C VAL A 13 -0.03 30.83 -35.03
N ASP A 14 -0.05 32.09 -35.40
CA ASP A 14 -0.72 33.12 -34.60
C ASP A 14 -2.22 32.83 -34.53
N LYS A 15 -2.78 32.86 -33.33
CA LYS A 15 -4.20 32.51 -33.10
C LYS A 15 -5.17 33.59 -33.60
N GLU A 16 -4.72 34.85 -33.65
CA GLU A 16 -5.57 35.98 -34.02
C GLU A 16 -5.54 36.19 -35.51
N THR A 17 -4.38 36.05 -36.14
CA THR A 17 -4.20 36.31 -37.56
C THR A 17 -4.23 35.05 -38.43
N GLY A 18 -3.96 33.89 -37.83
CA GLY A 18 -3.84 32.63 -38.58
C GLY A 18 -2.54 32.51 -39.39
N GLU A 19 -1.61 33.45 -39.25
CA GLU A 19 -0.33 33.41 -39.96
C GLU A 19 0.66 32.47 -39.34
N VAL A 20 1.43 31.78 -40.18
CA VAL A 20 2.52 30.89 -39.72
C VAL A 20 3.71 31.76 -39.31
N ILE A 21 4.03 31.74 -38.02
CA ILE A 21 5.13 32.55 -37.46
C ILE A 21 6.47 31.90 -37.74
N CYS A 22 6.55 30.57 -37.62
CA CYS A 22 7.74 29.81 -37.96
C CYS A 22 7.42 28.35 -38.19
N GLU A 23 8.23 27.71 -39.03
CA GLU A 23 8.28 26.27 -39.19
C GLU A 23 9.62 25.73 -38.66
N THR A 24 9.57 24.68 -37.81
CA THR A 24 10.77 24.05 -37.27
C THR A 24 10.79 22.57 -37.62
N ASP A 25 11.83 22.14 -38.33
CA ASP A 25 12.10 20.75 -38.63
C ASP A 25 12.59 20.03 -37.38
N GLY A 26 11.77 19.12 -36.87
CA GLY A 26 12.18 18.06 -35.97
C GLY A 26 12.59 18.43 -34.55
N CYS A 27 12.69 19.70 -34.17
CA CYS A 27 12.96 20.10 -32.80
C CYS A 27 11.71 20.70 -32.15
N THR A 28 11.21 20.01 -31.15
CA THR A 28 10.15 20.51 -30.26
C THR A 28 10.69 21.61 -29.36
N TYR A 29 10.91 22.81 -29.91
CA TYR A 29 11.08 23.97 -29.06
C TYR A 29 9.72 24.61 -28.84
N VAL A 30 9.06 24.18 -27.78
CA VAL A 30 7.84 24.86 -27.33
C VAL A 30 8.27 26.00 -26.41
N LYS A 31 8.54 27.16 -26.96
CA LYS A 31 8.64 28.40 -26.17
C LYS A 31 7.26 29.01 -26.14
N ASP A 32 6.37 28.41 -25.39
CA ASP A 32 5.02 28.94 -25.26
C ASP A 32 4.53 28.89 -23.84
N ASN A 33 4.00 30.03 -23.42
CA ASN A 33 3.22 30.18 -22.20
C ASN A 33 1.89 29.39 -22.23
N HIS A 34 1.67 28.56 -23.24
CA HIS A 34 0.51 27.67 -23.32
C HIS A 34 0.81 26.37 -22.58
N LYS A 35 0.29 26.32 -21.39
CA LYS A 35 0.32 25.09 -20.57
C LYS A 35 -0.49 24.00 -21.26
N THR A 36 0.05 22.82 -21.28
CA THR A 36 -0.68 21.65 -21.73
C THR A 36 -1.90 21.40 -20.82
N PRO A 37 -2.95 20.72 -21.30
CA PRO A 37 -4.10 20.37 -20.44
C PRO A 37 -3.65 19.70 -19.13
N MET A 38 -2.64 18.87 -19.18
CA MET A 38 -2.07 18.19 -18.01
C MET A 38 -1.38 19.18 -17.04
N GLU A 39 -0.70 20.20 -17.55
CA GLU A 39 -0.09 21.24 -16.72
C GLU A 39 -1.14 22.14 -16.07
N LEU A 40 -2.24 22.42 -16.78
CA LEU A 40 -3.37 23.16 -16.22
C LEU A 40 -4.07 22.37 -15.11
N GLU A 41 -4.33 21.09 -15.33
CA GLU A 41 -4.88 20.19 -14.29
C GLU A 41 -3.94 20.10 -13.09
N LEU A 42 -2.64 20.02 -13.31
CA LEU A 42 -1.65 19.98 -12.25
C LEU A 42 -1.62 21.29 -11.45
N GLU A 43 -1.74 22.44 -12.11
CA GLU A 43 -1.82 23.75 -11.43
C GLU A 43 -3.12 23.90 -10.64
N GLU A 44 -4.24 23.48 -11.20
CA GLU A 44 -5.50 23.48 -10.49
C GLU A 44 -5.45 22.53 -9.27
N TYR A 45 -4.85 21.35 -9.44
CA TYR A 45 -4.59 20.44 -8.34
C TYR A 45 -3.73 21.12 -7.25
N LYS A 46 -2.62 21.78 -7.63
CA LYS A 46 -1.74 22.48 -6.69
C LYS A 46 -2.41 23.64 -5.98
N LYS A 47 -3.31 24.37 -6.66
CA LYS A 47 -4.10 25.45 -6.02
C LYS A 47 -5.04 24.92 -4.93
N ASN A 48 -5.59 23.73 -5.13
CA ASN A 48 -6.61 23.14 -4.27
C ASN A 48 -6.01 22.22 -3.20
N HIS A 49 -4.71 21.92 -3.25
CA HIS A 49 -4.04 21.03 -2.33
C HIS A 49 -2.83 21.72 -1.70
N VAL A 50 -2.58 21.37 -0.44
CA VAL A 50 -1.41 21.89 0.28
C VAL A 50 -0.14 21.33 -0.37
N GLU A 51 0.66 22.21 -1.01
CA GLU A 51 1.98 21.84 -1.49
C GLU A 51 2.90 21.56 -0.29
N ASN A 52 3.67 20.47 -0.39
CA ASN A 52 4.62 20.08 0.64
C ASN A 52 3.99 19.84 2.02
N PHE A 53 2.83 19.15 2.04
CA PHE A 53 2.35 18.60 3.30
C PHE A 53 3.43 17.66 3.85
N ASN A 54 4.20 18.18 4.80
CA ASN A 54 5.25 17.44 5.53
C ASN A 54 4.62 16.49 6.55
N ALA A 55 3.74 15.62 6.11
CA ALA A 55 3.48 14.40 6.85
C ALA A 55 4.73 13.52 6.74
N ASP A 56 4.98 12.75 7.76
CA ASP A 56 6.02 11.73 7.74
C ASP A 56 5.97 10.98 6.40
N LYS A 57 7.13 10.82 5.76
CA LYS A 57 7.20 10.19 4.43
C LYS A 57 6.76 8.72 4.45
N GLN A 58 6.66 8.15 5.64
CA GLN A 58 6.18 6.80 5.86
C GLN A 58 4.68 6.83 6.12
N PHE A 59 3.91 6.16 5.29
CA PHE A 59 2.47 6.02 5.48
C PHE A 59 2.03 4.60 5.17
N VAL A 60 1.05 4.13 5.91
CA VAL A 60 0.38 2.86 5.66
C VAL A 60 -0.99 3.14 5.06
N LYS A 61 -1.27 2.54 3.91
CA LYS A 61 -2.59 2.60 3.29
C LYS A 61 -3.54 1.66 4.01
N MET A 62 -4.74 2.12 4.27
CA MET A 62 -5.81 1.30 4.79
C MET A 62 -6.94 1.20 3.76
N TYR A 63 -7.31 -0.02 3.37
CA TYR A 63 -8.41 -0.24 2.44
C TYR A 63 -9.76 -0.12 3.16
N LYS A 64 -10.44 0.98 2.91
CA LYS A 64 -11.63 1.43 3.63
C LYS A 64 -12.71 0.35 3.82
N LYS A 65 -13.07 -0.38 2.76
CA LYS A 65 -14.13 -1.39 2.82
C LYS A 65 -13.77 -2.54 3.76
N MET A 66 -12.55 -3.08 3.62
CA MET A 66 -12.09 -4.19 4.44
C MET A 66 -11.82 -3.78 5.89
N ALA A 67 -11.27 -2.59 6.10
CA ALA A 67 -11.09 -2.03 7.43
C ALA A 67 -12.43 -1.87 8.17
N TYR A 68 -13.49 -1.45 7.48
CA TYR A 68 -14.82 -1.35 8.06
C TYR A 68 -15.38 -2.73 8.49
N VAL A 69 -15.30 -3.74 7.61
CA VAL A 69 -15.76 -5.11 7.91
C VAL A 69 -15.08 -5.65 9.16
N LEU A 70 -13.76 -5.42 9.29
CA LEU A 70 -13.03 -5.87 10.47
C LEU A 70 -13.35 -5.04 11.72
N ALA A 71 -13.49 -3.73 11.59
CA ALA A 71 -13.85 -2.88 12.72
C ALA A 71 -15.16 -3.34 13.39
N MET A 72 -16.13 -3.83 12.62
CA MET A 72 -17.37 -4.37 13.14
C MET A 72 -17.23 -5.72 13.86
N ARG A 73 -16.15 -6.45 13.62
CA ARG A 73 -15.88 -7.77 14.21
C ARG A 73 -14.89 -7.75 15.38
N LEU A 74 -14.17 -6.66 15.52
CA LEU A 74 -13.14 -6.51 16.55
C LEU A 74 -13.72 -5.86 17.80
N THR A 75 -13.24 -6.30 18.95
CA THR A 75 -13.41 -5.53 20.19
C THR A 75 -12.57 -4.25 20.12
N ALA A 76 -12.90 -3.26 20.94
CA ALA A 76 -12.15 -2.01 20.99
C ALA A 76 -10.64 -2.21 21.25
N THR A 77 -10.30 -3.17 22.11
CA THR A 77 -8.90 -3.51 22.43
C THR A 77 -8.19 -4.16 21.27
N GLU A 78 -8.85 -5.10 20.56
CA GLU A 78 -8.30 -5.75 19.38
C GLU A 78 -8.09 -4.74 18.24
N TYR A 79 -9.07 -3.85 18.02
CA TYR A 79 -8.96 -2.79 17.01
C TYR A 79 -7.80 -1.85 17.33
N ARG A 80 -7.69 -1.41 18.59
CA ARG A 80 -6.60 -0.55 19.05
C ARG A 80 -5.23 -1.21 18.84
N LEU A 81 -5.09 -2.51 19.15
CA LEU A 81 -3.87 -3.25 18.91
C LEU A 81 -3.55 -3.34 17.42
N ALA A 82 -4.53 -3.74 16.59
CA ALA A 82 -4.35 -3.84 15.15
C ALA A 82 -3.94 -2.51 14.52
N PHE A 83 -4.56 -1.41 14.94
CA PHE A 83 -4.21 -0.06 14.48
C PHE A 83 -2.81 0.36 14.92
N ALA A 84 -2.41 0.10 16.16
CA ALA A 84 -1.08 0.40 16.65
C ALA A 84 0.00 -0.41 15.88
N LEU A 85 -0.26 -1.69 15.62
CA LEU A 85 0.65 -2.56 14.87
C LEU A 85 0.79 -2.16 13.40
N SER A 86 -0.17 -1.45 12.82
CA SER A 86 -0.05 -0.99 11.43
C SER A 86 1.16 -0.06 11.21
N ASN A 87 1.66 0.60 12.24
CA ASN A 87 2.86 1.44 12.17
C ASN A 87 4.17 0.65 11.99
N PHE A 88 4.15 -0.64 12.26
CA PHE A 88 5.31 -1.54 12.19
C PHE A 88 5.31 -2.42 10.92
N VAL A 89 4.42 -2.12 9.99
CA VAL A 89 4.29 -2.88 8.73
C VAL A 89 5.44 -2.54 7.79
N ALA A 90 6.24 -3.55 7.46
CA ALA A 90 7.34 -3.40 6.51
C ALA A 90 6.84 -3.16 5.09
N TYR A 91 7.69 -2.50 4.30
CA TYR A 91 7.39 -2.14 2.91
C TYR A 91 7.07 -3.40 2.08
N GLU A 92 5.94 -3.38 1.39
CA GLU A 92 5.38 -4.42 0.49
C GLU A 92 5.23 -5.83 1.07
N SER A 93 6.01 -6.22 2.06
CA SER A 93 5.92 -7.55 2.68
C SER A 93 4.83 -7.69 3.73
N CYS A 94 4.27 -6.60 4.24
CA CYS A 94 3.28 -6.58 5.32
C CYS A 94 3.70 -7.29 6.62
N ILE A 95 4.96 -7.67 6.75
CA ILE A 95 5.54 -8.30 7.95
C ILE A 95 5.71 -7.22 9.03
N LEU A 96 5.45 -7.57 10.28
CA LEU A 96 5.73 -6.69 11.41
C LEU A 96 7.22 -6.70 11.73
N VAL A 97 7.83 -5.54 11.64
CA VAL A 97 9.25 -5.33 11.94
C VAL A 97 9.43 -4.22 12.96
N ASN A 98 10.51 -4.29 13.72
CA ASN A 98 10.93 -3.26 14.66
C ASN A 98 12.41 -2.94 14.46
N GLY A 99 12.85 -1.77 14.94
CA GLY A 99 14.21 -1.30 14.80
C GLY A 99 14.41 -0.34 13.63
N GLU A 100 15.62 0.19 13.53
CA GLU A 100 16.01 1.18 12.51
C GLU A 100 17.30 0.76 11.79
N GLY A 101 17.40 1.11 10.52
CA GLY A 101 18.59 0.91 9.70
C GLY A 101 18.98 -0.57 9.61
N ARG A 102 20.17 -0.93 10.12
CA ARG A 102 20.69 -2.30 10.06
C ARG A 102 20.17 -3.21 11.19
N ASN A 103 19.47 -2.65 12.18
CA ASN A 103 18.95 -3.37 13.33
C ASN A 103 17.47 -3.75 13.16
N VAL A 104 16.94 -3.66 11.95
CA VAL A 104 15.56 -4.08 11.67
C VAL A 104 15.44 -5.59 11.83
N HIS A 105 14.46 -6.02 12.63
CA HIS A 105 14.18 -7.42 12.91
C HIS A 105 12.68 -7.68 12.98
N PHE A 106 12.28 -8.95 12.91
CA PHE A 106 10.87 -9.32 13.04
C PHE A 106 10.39 -9.06 14.47
N MET A 107 9.23 -8.41 14.59
CA MET A 107 8.63 -8.15 15.90
C MET A 107 8.34 -9.44 16.65
N THR A 108 8.80 -9.49 17.88
CA THR A 108 8.49 -10.56 18.83
C THR A 108 7.16 -10.28 19.54
N LEU A 109 6.62 -11.30 20.21
CA LEU A 109 5.39 -11.14 20.98
C LEU A 109 5.57 -10.22 22.20
N GLU A 110 6.77 -10.19 22.76
CA GLU A 110 7.18 -9.28 23.85
C GLU A 110 7.14 -7.82 23.37
N GLU A 111 7.66 -7.54 22.18
CA GLU A 111 7.63 -6.19 21.60
C GLU A 111 6.19 -5.77 21.25
N ILE A 112 5.37 -6.69 20.75
CA ILE A 112 3.93 -6.44 20.54
C ILE A 112 3.25 -6.10 21.87
N ALA A 113 3.61 -6.75 22.95
CA ALA A 113 3.08 -6.45 24.28
C ALA A 113 3.49 -5.03 24.74
N GLN A 114 4.74 -4.66 24.49
CA GLN A 114 5.26 -3.34 24.83
C GLN A 114 4.54 -2.19 24.09
N VAL A 115 4.19 -2.37 22.81
CA VAL A 115 3.46 -1.37 22.01
C VAL A 115 2.19 -0.89 22.71
N MET A 116 1.51 -1.77 23.42
CA MET A 116 0.24 -1.49 24.08
C MET A 116 0.38 -1.37 25.61
N ASN A 117 1.56 -1.59 26.14
CA ASN A 117 1.80 -1.73 27.58
C ASN A 117 0.88 -2.82 28.20
N PHE A 118 0.79 -3.97 27.53
CA PHE A 118 0.03 -5.12 27.99
C PHE A 118 0.95 -6.20 28.56
N ASP A 119 0.42 -7.03 29.43
CA ASP A 119 1.12 -8.25 29.84
C ASP A 119 1.19 -9.27 28.68
N TYR A 120 2.18 -10.13 28.73
CA TYR A 120 2.45 -11.14 27.71
C TYR A 120 1.27 -12.09 27.48
N SER A 121 0.61 -12.52 28.54
CA SER A 121 -0.51 -13.47 28.47
C SER A 121 -1.71 -12.87 27.74
N ASN A 122 -2.07 -11.63 28.10
CA ASN A 122 -3.15 -10.90 27.44
C ASN A 122 -2.83 -10.63 25.96
N THR A 123 -1.58 -10.23 25.68
CA THR A 123 -1.12 -10.02 24.31
C THR A 123 -1.20 -11.30 23.48
N THR A 124 -0.75 -12.44 24.03
CA THR A 124 -0.86 -13.73 23.37
C THR A 124 -2.30 -14.06 22.99
N ARG A 125 -3.25 -13.83 23.90
CA ARG A 125 -4.67 -14.04 23.64
C ARG A 125 -5.21 -13.12 22.56
N LEU A 126 -4.85 -11.84 22.61
CA LEU A 126 -5.28 -10.84 21.61
C LEU A 126 -4.73 -11.16 20.23
N VAL A 127 -3.45 -11.49 20.11
CA VAL A 127 -2.81 -11.89 18.85
C VAL A 127 -3.48 -13.12 18.26
N LYS A 128 -3.74 -14.17 19.08
CA LYS A 128 -4.49 -15.35 18.62
C LYS A 128 -5.88 -14.99 18.10
N ASN A 129 -6.58 -14.07 18.77
CA ASN A 129 -7.89 -13.60 18.32
C ASN A 129 -7.79 -12.84 17.00
N LEU A 130 -6.78 -11.96 16.84
CA LEU A 130 -6.55 -11.24 15.59
C LEU A 130 -6.25 -12.17 14.42
N ILE A 131 -5.49 -13.23 14.66
CA ILE A 131 -5.22 -14.28 13.66
C ILE A 131 -6.53 -14.99 13.28
N LYS A 132 -7.31 -15.45 14.25
CA LYS A 132 -8.60 -16.10 14.02
C LYS A 132 -9.58 -15.20 13.28
N LYS A 133 -9.53 -13.90 13.53
CA LYS A 133 -10.38 -12.90 12.89
C LYS A 133 -9.81 -12.38 11.56
N GLY A 134 -8.73 -12.97 11.05
CA GLY A 134 -8.14 -12.63 9.75
C GLY A 134 -7.49 -11.25 9.67
N VAL A 135 -7.13 -10.64 10.80
CA VAL A 135 -6.45 -9.34 10.83
C VAL A 135 -4.95 -9.48 10.62
N MET A 136 -4.40 -10.60 11.07
CA MET A 136 -2.99 -10.94 10.94
C MET A 136 -2.81 -12.45 10.81
N ALA A 137 -1.61 -12.86 10.42
CA ALA A 137 -1.19 -14.24 10.41
C ALA A 137 0.14 -14.41 11.14
N GLN A 138 0.39 -15.59 11.65
CA GLN A 138 1.73 -16.00 12.08
C GLN A 138 2.29 -16.94 11.02
N ILE A 139 3.44 -16.59 10.47
CA ILE A 139 4.13 -17.40 9.46
C ILE A 139 5.53 -17.77 9.96
N THR A 140 6.07 -18.83 9.39
CA THR A 140 7.46 -19.22 9.61
C THR A 140 8.24 -18.87 8.36
N THR A 141 9.22 -18.01 8.48
CA THR A 141 10.14 -17.73 7.38
C THR A 141 11.23 -18.77 7.37
N GLY A 142 11.35 -19.52 6.28
CA GLY A 142 12.55 -20.29 6.02
C GLY A 142 13.66 -19.33 5.65
N GLU A 143 14.51 -18.97 6.60
CA GLU A 143 15.70 -18.22 6.28
C GLU A 143 16.64 -19.06 5.42
N TYR A 144 16.75 -18.70 4.16
CA TYR A 144 17.70 -19.31 3.20
C TYR A 144 19.17 -19.23 3.68
N TYR A 145 19.47 -18.36 4.66
CA TYR A 145 20.82 -18.06 5.09
C TYR A 145 21.19 -18.55 6.51
N THR A 146 20.25 -18.82 7.41
CA THR A 146 20.59 -19.08 8.82
C THR A 146 20.15 -20.43 9.38
N ARG A 147 19.49 -21.30 8.63
CA ARG A 147 18.93 -22.59 9.09
C ARG A 147 18.00 -22.52 10.32
N GLN A 148 17.65 -21.32 10.77
CA GLN A 148 16.71 -21.13 11.87
C GLN A 148 15.39 -20.62 11.34
N GLU A 149 14.33 -21.37 11.60
CA GLU A 149 12.98 -20.94 11.32
C GLU A 149 12.62 -19.79 12.26
N ALA A 150 12.47 -18.58 11.74
CA ALA A 150 12.00 -17.44 12.50
C ALA A 150 10.47 -17.32 12.36
N LYS A 151 9.78 -17.23 13.50
CA LYS A 151 8.36 -16.89 13.53
C LYS A 151 8.21 -15.40 13.34
N CYS A 152 7.38 -14.99 12.40
CA CYS A 152 7.04 -13.59 12.21
C CYS A 152 5.53 -13.40 12.06
N TYR A 153 5.08 -12.18 12.26
CA TYR A 153 3.69 -11.80 12.16
C TYR A 153 3.50 -10.95 10.90
N VAL A 154 2.44 -11.22 10.16
CA VAL A 154 2.07 -10.52 8.94
C VAL A 154 0.71 -9.88 9.14
N MET A 155 0.60 -8.58 8.88
CA MET A 155 -0.68 -7.89 8.86
C MET A 155 -1.44 -8.21 7.57
N ASN A 156 -2.75 -8.19 7.63
CA ASN A 156 -3.59 -8.48 6.47
C ASN A 156 -3.33 -7.48 5.33
N PRO A 157 -2.76 -7.91 4.21
CA PRO A 157 -2.42 -7.04 3.09
C PRO A 157 -3.65 -6.44 2.38
N TYR A 158 -4.84 -7.00 2.62
CA TYR A 158 -6.10 -6.43 2.13
C TYR A 158 -6.66 -5.31 3.02
N ILE A 159 -6.02 -5.04 4.15
CA ILE A 159 -6.41 -3.98 5.07
C ILE A 159 -5.32 -2.94 5.18
N TYR A 160 -4.09 -3.39 5.42
CA TYR A 160 -2.94 -2.56 5.68
C TYR A 160 -1.82 -2.88 4.68
N ILE A 161 -1.33 -1.88 4.00
CA ILE A 161 -0.16 -2.02 3.13
C ILE A 161 0.73 -0.79 3.23
N ASN A 162 2.00 -1.04 3.45
CA ASN A 162 3.06 -0.06 3.29
C ASN A 162 3.69 -0.26 1.90
N GLY A 163 3.39 0.64 0.96
CA GLY A 163 3.85 0.50 -0.42
C GLY A 163 2.73 0.47 -1.46
N LYS A 164 3.07 -0.01 -2.65
CA LYS A 164 2.13 -0.02 -3.79
C LYS A 164 1.34 -1.31 -3.88
N ASN A 165 2.03 -2.44 -3.87
CA ASN A 165 1.43 -3.77 -3.99
C ASN A 165 2.09 -4.71 -2.98
N PRO A 166 1.34 -5.63 -2.36
CA PRO A 166 1.94 -6.64 -1.50
C PRO A 166 2.69 -7.69 -2.33
N GLU A 167 3.74 -8.26 -1.75
CA GLU A 167 4.45 -9.40 -2.31
C GLU A 167 3.55 -10.63 -2.41
N ARG A 168 3.64 -11.38 -3.52
CA ARG A 168 2.79 -12.55 -3.78
C ARG A 168 2.94 -13.63 -2.70
N ASP A 169 4.17 -13.90 -2.29
CA ASP A 169 4.44 -14.94 -1.30
C ASP A 169 3.90 -14.57 0.08
N THR A 170 3.98 -13.29 0.44
CA THR A 170 3.33 -12.78 1.66
C THR A 170 1.82 -12.98 1.62
N VAL A 171 1.17 -12.64 0.50
CA VAL A 171 -0.27 -12.84 0.32
C VAL A 171 -0.67 -14.31 0.47
N ARG A 172 0.06 -15.22 -0.20
CA ARG A 172 -0.16 -16.67 -0.08
C ARG A 172 0.01 -17.17 1.34
N ALA A 173 1.12 -16.79 1.98
CA ALA A 173 1.41 -17.18 3.35
C ALA A 173 0.34 -16.67 4.33
N PHE A 174 -0.12 -15.44 4.13
CA PHE A 174 -1.20 -14.86 4.92
C PHE A 174 -2.50 -15.67 4.79
N PHE A 175 -2.94 -15.99 3.57
CA PHE A 175 -4.16 -16.75 3.35
C PHE A 175 -4.12 -18.16 3.95
N LYS A 176 -2.95 -18.81 3.89
CA LYS A 176 -2.76 -20.15 4.44
C LYS A 176 -2.82 -20.17 5.97
N ASN A 177 -2.39 -19.09 6.62
CA ASN A 177 -2.14 -19.05 8.07
C ASN A 177 -3.09 -18.11 8.83
N SER A 178 -4.18 -17.65 8.19
CA SER A 178 -5.19 -16.78 8.83
C SER A 178 -6.61 -17.28 8.55
N GLY A 179 -7.56 -16.88 9.38
CA GLY A 179 -8.99 -17.11 9.16
C GLY A 179 -9.64 -16.17 8.11
N TRP A 180 -8.83 -15.51 7.26
CA TRP A 180 -9.34 -14.51 6.33
C TRP A 180 -10.22 -15.09 5.22
N ARG A 181 -9.90 -16.27 4.74
CA ARG A 181 -10.67 -16.95 3.69
C ARG A 181 -12.13 -17.14 4.11
N GLU A 182 -12.36 -17.70 5.31
CA GLU A 182 -13.70 -17.95 5.84
C GLU A 182 -14.47 -16.65 6.03
N ILE A 183 -13.78 -15.57 6.42
CA ILE A 183 -14.39 -14.25 6.58
C ILE A 183 -14.82 -13.69 5.24
N MET A 184 -13.99 -13.77 4.21
CA MET A 184 -14.34 -13.29 2.88
C MET A 184 -15.50 -14.06 2.27
N GLU A 185 -15.52 -15.38 2.42
CA GLU A 185 -16.60 -16.23 1.96
C GLU A 185 -17.91 -15.90 2.68
N SER A 186 -17.88 -15.70 4.00
CA SER A 186 -19.06 -15.37 4.80
C SER A 186 -19.65 -13.98 4.52
N GLU A 187 -18.82 -13.02 4.08
CA GLU A 187 -19.24 -11.65 3.76
C GLU A 187 -19.60 -11.46 2.28
N GLY A 188 -19.49 -12.50 1.47
CA GLY A 188 -19.72 -12.39 0.02
C GLY A 188 -18.75 -11.44 -0.68
N VAL A 189 -17.58 -11.21 -0.07
CA VAL A 189 -16.53 -10.38 -0.65
C VAL A 189 -15.71 -11.24 -1.60
N PHE A 190 -15.98 -11.09 -2.89
CA PHE A 190 -15.23 -11.85 -3.90
C PHE A 190 -13.78 -11.37 -3.98
N ILE A 191 -12.87 -12.31 -3.79
CA ILE A 191 -11.49 -12.19 -4.23
C ILE A 191 -11.52 -12.10 -5.75
N HIS A 192 -10.75 -11.20 -6.34
CA HIS A 192 -10.64 -11.11 -7.80
C HIS A 192 -10.25 -12.49 -8.37
N PRO A 193 -10.82 -12.93 -9.50
CA PRO A 193 -10.51 -14.25 -10.07
C PRO A 193 -9.02 -14.56 -10.21
N LYS A 194 -8.19 -13.54 -10.51
CA LYS A 194 -6.72 -13.65 -10.55
C LYS A 194 -6.07 -13.95 -9.19
N ASP A 195 -6.72 -13.57 -8.10
CA ASP A 195 -6.24 -13.91 -6.76
C ASP A 195 -6.59 -15.35 -6.40
N LYS A 196 -7.68 -15.91 -7.01
CA LYS A 196 -8.03 -17.33 -6.87
C LYS A 196 -7.05 -18.26 -7.59
N GLU A 197 -6.52 -17.87 -8.76
CA GLU A 197 -5.54 -18.66 -9.51
C GLU A 197 -4.22 -18.81 -8.75
N GLY A 198 -3.81 -17.79 -7.98
CA GLY A 198 -2.64 -17.85 -7.10
C GLY A 198 -2.83 -18.70 -5.84
N LEU A 199 -4.08 -19.07 -5.51
CA LEU A 199 -4.46 -19.88 -4.35
C LEU A 199 -4.76 -21.35 -4.70
N ALA A 200 -4.84 -21.69 -5.98
CA ALA A 200 -5.30 -22.99 -6.48
C ALA A 200 -4.18 -23.96 -6.88
N THR A 201 -2.91 -23.62 -6.65
CA THR A 201 -1.79 -24.51 -6.96
C THR A 201 -1.09 -24.95 -5.69
N ASP A 202 -1.53 -26.05 -5.15
CA ASP A 202 -0.74 -27.09 -4.50
C ASP A 202 -1.03 -28.41 -5.19
#